data_ac8f5e56548e027dd3d48fdb2ff5c9c8
#
_entry.id   ac8f5e56548e027dd3d48fdb2ff5c9c8
#
_cell.length_a   1.000
_cell.length_b   1.000
_cell.length_c   1.000
_cell.angle_alpha   90.00
_cell.angle_beta   90.00
_cell.angle_gamma   90.00
#
_symmetry.space_group_name_H-M   'P 1'
#
loop_
_entity.id
_entity.type
_entity.pdbx_description
1 polymer ?
#
loop_
_entity_poly.entity_id
_entity_poly.type
_entity_poly.pdbx_seq_one_letter_code
_entity_poly.pdbx_strand_id
1 'polypeptide(L)'
;ATDPRAREEVAAAWGVAELPSRYGRDTGQIVEAAATGELGALVVAGVELADLPDPRRAREALSAVGFLVSLELRPSEVTERADVVLPVAAVAEKAGTFINWEGRVRMFEAALKPDQMTRRVAPTDGRVLQMLADAMDVHLGLPDLRTTRAELDRLGAWDGARANEPVEVAASLPRPAAGEAVLAGHRLLLDQGRLQDGD
;
A
#
# COMPACT_ATOMS: atom_id res chain seq x y z
N ALA A 1 6.36 -11.09 10.79
CA ALA A 1 7.09 -12.06 9.98
C ALA A 1 8.49 -12.42 10.48
N THR A 2 8.96 -11.95 11.64
CA THR A 2 10.27 -12.34 12.20
C THR A 2 10.27 -13.75 12.78
N ASP A 3 9.11 -14.25 13.23
CA ASP A 3 8.96 -15.61 13.74
C ASP A 3 9.05 -16.65 12.61
N PRO A 4 9.97 -17.64 12.68
CA PRO A 4 10.15 -18.66 11.65
C PRO A 4 8.90 -19.52 11.43
N ARG A 5 8.23 -19.95 12.51
CA ARG A 5 7.01 -20.76 12.44
C ARG A 5 5.88 -20.01 11.74
N ALA A 6 5.70 -18.72 12.05
CA ALA A 6 4.70 -17.89 11.38
C ALA A 6 5.00 -17.76 9.86
N ARG A 7 6.26 -17.64 9.48
CA ARG A 7 6.64 -17.61 8.06
C ARG A 7 6.35 -18.95 7.37
N GLU A 8 6.65 -20.07 8.00
CA GLU A 8 6.37 -21.41 7.46
C GLU A 8 4.87 -21.63 7.27
N GLU A 9 4.04 -21.25 8.24
CA GLU A 9 2.59 -21.37 8.14
C GLU A 9 2.01 -20.51 7.01
N VAL A 10 2.47 -19.27 6.86
CA VAL A 10 2.02 -18.39 5.78
C VAL A 10 2.55 -18.86 4.42
N ALA A 11 3.81 -19.30 4.34
CA ALA A 11 4.38 -19.85 3.12
C ALA A 11 3.59 -21.07 2.63
N ALA A 12 3.23 -21.96 3.55
CA ALA A 12 2.41 -23.12 3.24
C ALA A 12 1.00 -22.73 2.75
N ALA A 13 0.36 -21.73 3.38
CA ALA A 13 -0.95 -21.24 2.96
C ALA A 13 -0.91 -20.59 1.56
N TRP A 14 0.17 -19.90 1.23
CA TRP A 14 0.36 -19.23 -0.07
C TRP A 14 0.97 -20.14 -1.14
N GLY A 15 1.38 -21.35 -0.80
CA GLY A 15 1.98 -22.29 -1.73
C GLY A 15 3.35 -21.85 -2.25
N VAL A 16 4.10 -21.08 -1.46
CA VAL A 16 5.45 -20.61 -1.77
C VAL A 16 6.50 -21.37 -0.94
N ALA A 17 7.72 -21.48 -1.47
CA ALA A 17 8.76 -22.25 -0.79
C ALA A 17 9.21 -21.60 0.53
N GLU A 18 9.33 -20.29 0.53
CA GLU A 18 9.76 -19.51 1.69
C GLU A 18 9.27 -18.06 1.63
N LEU A 19 9.26 -17.39 2.76
CA LEU A 19 9.02 -15.96 2.88
C LEU A 19 10.29 -15.24 3.35
N PRO A 20 10.46 -13.95 2.98
CA PRO A 20 11.60 -13.16 3.43
C PRO A 20 11.72 -13.17 4.96
N SER A 21 12.95 -13.36 5.45
CA SER A 21 13.27 -13.34 6.88
C SER A 21 13.80 -11.99 7.36
N ARG A 22 14.03 -11.06 6.44
CA ARG A 22 14.50 -9.70 6.72
C ARG A 22 13.41 -8.70 6.41
N TYR A 23 13.40 -7.60 7.12
CA TYR A 23 12.55 -6.47 6.80
C TYR A 23 12.92 -5.90 5.44
N GLY A 24 11.90 -5.53 4.67
CA GLY A 24 12.07 -4.73 3.47
C GLY A 24 12.36 -3.26 3.82
N ARG A 25 12.39 -2.43 2.79
CA ARG A 25 12.47 -0.98 2.93
C ARG A 25 11.16 -0.41 3.43
N ASP A 26 11.19 0.51 4.36
CA ASP A 26 10.06 1.35 4.70
C ASP A 26 9.80 2.43 3.62
N THR A 27 8.74 3.21 3.77
CA THR A 27 8.37 4.23 2.78
C THR A 27 9.48 5.25 2.54
N GLY A 28 10.14 5.72 3.60
CA GLY A 28 11.25 6.66 3.48
C GLY A 28 12.44 6.08 2.73
N GLN A 29 12.80 4.84 3.07
CA GLN A 29 13.86 4.09 2.40
C GLN A 29 13.53 3.75 0.94
N ILE A 30 12.25 3.49 0.61
CA ILE A 30 11.82 3.29 -0.79
C ILE A 30 11.97 4.59 -1.56
N VAL A 31 11.50 5.71 -1.02
CA VAL A 31 11.64 7.03 -1.64
C VAL A 31 13.10 7.37 -1.88
N GLU A 32 13.95 7.17 -0.88
CA GLU A 32 15.40 7.44 -1.01
C GLU A 32 16.05 6.54 -2.07
N ALA A 33 15.78 5.25 -2.05
CA ALA A 33 16.32 4.30 -3.02
C ALA A 33 15.85 4.59 -4.46
N ALA A 34 14.60 5.05 -4.63
CA ALA A 34 14.11 5.50 -5.93
C ALA A 34 14.83 6.78 -6.39
N ALA A 35 14.98 7.76 -5.50
CA ALA A 35 15.62 9.04 -5.80
C ALA A 35 17.13 8.90 -6.10
N THR A 36 17.80 7.90 -5.56
CA THR A 36 19.23 7.60 -5.82
C THR A 36 19.46 6.63 -6.98
N GLY A 37 18.38 6.17 -7.64
CA GLY A 37 18.48 5.26 -8.79
C GLY A 37 18.78 3.80 -8.42
N GLU A 38 18.62 3.42 -7.16
CA GLU A 38 18.75 2.03 -6.72
C GLU A 38 17.56 1.15 -7.13
N LEU A 39 16.41 1.78 -7.45
CA LEU A 39 15.22 1.09 -7.93
C LEU A 39 15.03 1.30 -9.42
N GLY A 40 15.00 0.21 -10.19
CA GLY A 40 14.71 0.26 -11.62
C GLY A 40 13.24 0.51 -11.95
N ALA A 41 12.34 0.12 -11.05
CA ALA A 41 10.90 0.29 -11.20
C ALA A 41 10.21 0.54 -9.87
N LEU A 42 9.04 1.19 -9.90
CA LEU A 42 8.21 1.45 -8.74
C LEU A 42 6.72 1.29 -9.10
N VAL A 43 5.97 0.63 -8.23
CA VAL A 43 4.51 0.57 -8.30
C VAL A 43 3.94 1.40 -7.17
N VAL A 44 3.11 2.36 -7.49
CA VAL A 44 2.48 3.29 -6.53
C VAL A 44 0.97 3.14 -6.61
N ALA A 45 0.33 2.92 -5.47
CA ALA A 45 -1.11 2.74 -5.40
C ALA A 45 -1.73 3.71 -4.39
N GLY A 46 -2.52 4.66 -4.88
CA GLY A 46 -3.32 5.55 -4.04
C GLY A 46 -2.50 6.43 -3.10
N VAL A 47 -1.34 6.92 -3.51
CA VAL A 47 -0.46 7.77 -2.69
C VAL A 47 -0.61 9.23 -3.09
N GLU A 48 -0.91 10.08 -2.10
CA GLU A 48 -0.83 11.53 -2.25
C GLU A 48 0.55 12.00 -1.77
N LEU A 49 1.30 12.64 -2.68
CA LEU A 49 2.69 13.04 -2.38
C LEU A 49 2.75 14.10 -1.28
N ALA A 50 1.75 14.98 -1.20
CA ALA A 50 1.67 16.01 -0.18
C ALA A 50 1.54 15.43 1.25
N ASP A 51 1.07 14.20 1.38
CA ASP A 51 0.90 13.52 2.67
C ASP A 51 2.18 12.80 3.14
N LEU A 52 3.20 12.74 2.32
CA LEU A 52 4.48 12.14 2.69
C LEU A 52 5.32 13.10 3.55
N PRO A 53 6.20 12.58 4.42
CA PRO A 53 7.06 13.42 5.28
C PRO A 53 7.94 14.41 4.51
N ASP A 54 8.43 14.03 3.33
CA ASP A 54 9.16 14.90 2.40
C ASP A 54 8.57 14.80 0.99
N PRO A 55 7.54 15.63 0.66
CA PRO A 55 6.91 15.63 -0.65
C PRO A 55 7.86 15.99 -1.78
N ARG A 56 8.86 16.84 -1.51
CA ARG A 56 9.86 17.22 -2.52
C ARG A 56 10.72 16.01 -2.89
N ARG A 57 11.22 15.29 -1.90
CA ARG A 57 12.03 14.09 -2.11
C ARG A 57 11.24 13.01 -2.83
N ALA A 58 9.96 12.87 -2.52
CA ALA A 58 9.07 11.95 -3.22
C ALA A 58 8.91 12.31 -4.71
N ARG A 59 8.79 13.59 -5.06
CA ARG A 59 8.73 14.03 -6.47
C ARG A 59 10.05 13.76 -7.21
N GLU A 60 11.18 13.97 -6.55
CA GLU A 60 12.51 13.61 -7.08
C GLU A 60 12.58 12.11 -7.36
N ALA A 61 12.11 11.28 -6.42
CA ALA A 61 12.07 9.82 -6.56
C ALA A 61 11.24 9.37 -7.77
N LEU A 62 10.02 9.90 -7.94
CA LEU A 62 9.18 9.58 -9.10
C LEU A 62 9.79 10.02 -10.44
N SER A 63 10.61 11.06 -10.41
CA SER A 63 11.29 11.55 -11.62
C SER A 63 12.57 10.78 -11.94
N ALA A 64 13.17 10.12 -10.95
CA ALA A 64 14.43 9.40 -11.08
C ALA A 64 14.24 7.91 -11.42
N VAL A 65 13.11 7.33 -11.02
CA VAL A 65 12.83 5.89 -11.27
C VAL A 65 12.65 5.63 -12.76
N GLY A 66 13.24 4.54 -13.26
CA GLY A 66 13.26 4.21 -14.69
C GLY A 66 11.91 3.72 -15.25
N PHE A 67 11.05 3.16 -14.41
CA PHE A 67 9.72 2.70 -14.80
C PHE A 67 8.72 2.86 -13.65
N LEU A 68 7.65 3.60 -13.88
CA LEU A 68 6.64 3.92 -12.88
C LEU A 68 5.26 3.40 -13.28
N VAL A 69 4.66 2.59 -12.43
CA VAL A 69 3.28 2.12 -12.57
C VAL A 69 2.42 2.75 -11.48
N SER A 70 1.30 3.34 -11.86
CA SER A 70 0.33 3.91 -10.94
C SER A 70 -0.98 3.12 -10.95
N LEU A 71 -1.44 2.67 -9.77
CA LEU A 71 -2.81 2.20 -9.56
C LEU A 71 -3.60 3.35 -8.94
N GLU A 72 -4.57 3.90 -9.68
CA GLU A 72 -5.13 5.16 -9.26
C GLU A 72 -6.61 5.31 -9.58
N LEU A 73 -7.33 5.99 -8.69
CA LEU A 73 -8.74 6.29 -8.83
C LEU A 73 -8.99 7.46 -9.79
N ARG A 74 -8.10 8.44 -9.81
CA ARG A 74 -8.21 9.69 -10.56
C ARG A 74 -6.83 10.26 -10.91
N PRO A 75 -6.75 11.24 -11.81
CA PRO A 75 -5.49 11.93 -12.09
C PRO A 75 -4.85 12.49 -10.81
N SER A 76 -3.54 12.38 -10.73
CA SER A 76 -2.72 12.83 -9.59
C SER A 76 -1.30 13.14 -10.07
N GLU A 77 -0.47 13.77 -9.21
CA GLU A 77 0.95 13.99 -9.51
C GLU A 77 1.68 12.68 -9.85
N VAL A 78 1.23 11.54 -9.31
CA VAL A 78 1.81 10.23 -9.62
C VAL A 78 1.43 9.79 -11.02
N THR A 79 0.14 9.90 -11.38
CA THR A 79 -0.33 9.49 -12.73
C THR A 79 0.28 10.35 -13.84
N GLU A 80 0.57 11.62 -13.57
CA GLU A 80 1.21 12.54 -14.55
C GLU A 80 2.62 12.10 -14.92
N ARG A 81 3.30 11.37 -14.04
CA ARG A 81 4.66 10.87 -14.23
C ARG A 81 4.74 9.40 -14.59
N ALA A 82 3.64 8.66 -14.40
CA ALA A 82 3.62 7.22 -14.59
C ALA A 82 3.75 6.82 -16.06
N ASP A 83 4.57 5.82 -16.33
CA ASP A 83 4.66 5.17 -17.65
C ASP A 83 3.41 4.35 -17.93
N VAL A 84 2.80 3.78 -16.88
CA VAL A 84 1.55 3.02 -16.97
C VAL A 84 0.60 3.43 -15.85
N VAL A 85 -0.63 3.75 -16.23
CA VAL A 85 -1.72 4.02 -15.27
C VAL A 85 -2.75 2.91 -15.36
N LEU A 86 -3.01 2.26 -14.26
CA LEU A 86 -4.02 1.20 -14.10
C LEU A 86 -5.17 1.76 -13.24
N PRO A 87 -6.31 2.12 -13.86
CA PRO A 87 -7.45 2.64 -13.12
C PRO A 87 -8.02 1.60 -12.17
N VAL A 88 -8.38 2.03 -10.95
CA VAL A 88 -9.01 1.19 -9.93
C VAL A 88 -10.37 1.76 -9.49
N ALA A 89 -11.25 0.87 -9.04
CA ALA A 89 -12.58 1.24 -8.58
C ALA A 89 -12.55 2.07 -7.29
N ALA A 90 -13.47 3.00 -7.16
CA ALA A 90 -13.69 3.74 -5.92
C ALA A 90 -14.12 2.81 -4.77
N VAL A 91 -13.84 3.19 -3.53
CA VAL A 91 -14.21 2.39 -2.34
C VAL A 91 -15.69 2.09 -2.30
N ALA A 92 -16.54 3.05 -2.70
CA ALA A 92 -17.99 2.87 -2.73
C ALA A 92 -18.47 1.86 -3.80
N GLU A 93 -17.66 1.59 -4.81
CA GLU A 93 -17.99 0.71 -5.94
C GLU A 93 -17.40 -0.70 -5.79
N LYS A 94 -16.66 -0.96 -4.73
CA LYS A 94 -16.04 -2.25 -4.47
C LYS A 94 -16.36 -2.79 -3.09
N ALA A 95 -16.31 -4.10 -2.92
CA ALA A 95 -16.33 -4.76 -1.63
C ALA A 95 -14.90 -5.04 -1.18
N GLY A 96 -14.68 -5.19 0.11
CA GLY A 96 -13.37 -5.43 0.66
C GLY A 96 -13.38 -5.92 2.10
N THR A 97 -12.20 -5.94 2.68
CA THR A 97 -11.99 -6.36 4.06
C THR A 97 -10.92 -5.47 4.67
N PHE A 98 -11.24 -4.85 5.80
CA PHE A 98 -10.27 -4.14 6.63
C PHE A 98 -9.82 -5.03 7.79
N ILE A 99 -8.55 -4.93 8.13
CA ILE A 99 -7.99 -5.50 9.35
C ILE A 99 -7.38 -4.33 10.13
N ASN A 100 -7.85 -4.11 11.36
CA ASN A 100 -7.31 -3.04 12.19
C ASN A 100 -6.01 -3.49 12.89
N TRP A 101 -5.36 -2.56 13.60
CA TRP A 101 -4.12 -2.81 14.33
C TRP A 101 -4.24 -3.90 15.43
N GLU A 102 -5.45 -4.21 15.91
CA GLU A 102 -5.73 -5.31 16.84
C GLU A 102 -5.93 -6.65 16.12
N GLY A 103 -5.87 -6.71 14.78
CA GLY A 103 -6.15 -7.89 13.98
C GLY A 103 -7.65 -8.18 13.78
N ARG A 104 -8.53 -7.23 14.08
CA ARG A 104 -9.98 -7.41 13.90
C ARG A 104 -10.37 -7.25 12.44
N VAL A 105 -10.96 -8.28 11.90
CA VAL A 105 -11.47 -8.31 10.52
C VAL A 105 -12.84 -7.62 10.45
N ARG A 106 -13.02 -6.72 9.48
CA ARG A 106 -14.29 -6.08 9.15
C ARG A 106 -14.50 -6.11 7.64
N MET A 107 -15.58 -6.71 7.23
CA MET A 107 -15.99 -6.76 5.82
C MET A 107 -16.86 -5.55 5.48
N PHE A 108 -16.78 -5.11 4.26
CA PHE A 108 -17.69 -4.12 3.70
C PHE A 108 -18.10 -4.54 2.29
N GLU A 109 -19.28 -4.12 1.89
CA GLU A 109 -19.85 -4.39 0.57
C GLU A 109 -19.90 -3.11 -0.27
N ALA A 110 -20.01 -3.26 -1.59
CA ALA A 110 -20.15 -2.11 -2.47
C ALA A 110 -21.45 -1.35 -2.17
N ALA A 111 -21.33 -0.07 -1.88
CA ALA A 111 -22.48 0.82 -1.66
C ALA A 111 -23.12 1.28 -2.97
N LEU A 112 -22.31 1.44 -4.01
CA LEU A 112 -22.76 1.81 -5.35
C LEU A 112 -22.68 0.60 -6.28
N LYS A 113 -23.76 0.40 -7.03
CA LYS A 113 -23.71 -0.58 -8.14
C LYS A 113 -23.11 0.10 -9.37
N PRO A 114 -22.25 -0.62 -10.12
CA PRO A 114 -21.76 -0.11 -11.38
C PRO A 114 -22.93 0.33 -12.27
N ASP A 115 -22.82 1.48 -12.88
CA ASP A 115 -23.80 1.93 -13.87
C ASP A 115 -23.84 0.95 -15.05
N GLN A 116 -24.99 0.32 -15.24
CA GLN A 116 -25.19 -0.63 -16.33
C GLN A 116 -25.06 0.00 -17.72
N MET A 117 -25.22 1.33 -17.83
CA MET A 117 -25.12 2.04 -19.10
C MET A 117 -23.66 2.32 -19.51
N THR A 118 -22.77 2.58 -18.59
CA THR A 118 -21.37 2.88 -18.92
C THR A 118 -20.52 1.64 -19.07
N ARG A 119 -20.90 0.49 -18.52
CA ARG A 119 -20.18 -0.81 -18.53
C ARG A 119 -18.66 -0.75 -18.30
N ARG A 120 -18.12 0.40 -17.95
CA ARG A 120 -16.70 0.63 -17.69
C ARG A 120 -16.47 0.76 -16.20
N VAL A 121 -16.63 -0.36 -15.50
CA VAL A 121 -16.25 -0.44 -14.10
C VAL A 121 -14.75 -0.65 -14.07
N ALA A 122 -14.04 0.26 -13.43
CA ALA A 122 -12.64 0.02 -13.13
C ALA A 122 -12.54 -1.24 -12.22
N PRO A 123 -11.57 -2.11 -12.44
CA PRO A 123 -11.38 -3.28 -11.59
C PRO A 123 -10.99 -2.87 -10.17
N THR A 124 -11.20 -3.75 -9.21
CA THR A 124 -10.65 -3.56 -7.86
C THR A 124 -9.13 -3.70 -7.88
N ASP A 125 -8.44 -3.11 -6.91
CA ASP A 125 -6.98 -3.19 -6.79
C ASP A 125 -6.49 -4.65 -6.79
N GLY A 126 -7.15 -5.52 -6.02
CA GLY A 126 -6.84 -6.95 -6.00
C GLY A 126 -7.01 -7.63 -7.36
N ARG A 127 -8.02 -7.20 -8.15
CA ARG A 127 -8.22 -7.72 -9.51
C ARG A 127 -7.13 -7.24 -10.46
N VAL A 128 -6.69 -5.99 -10.34
CA VAL A 128 -5.55 -5.46 -11.10
C VAL A 128 -4.29 -6.26 -10.81
N LEU A 129 -3.99 -6.51 -9.52
CA LEU A 129 -2.82 -7.31 -9.12
C LEU A 129 -2.91 -8.75 -9.65
N GLN A 130 -4.09 -9.37 -9.61
CA GLN A 130 -4.29 -10.71 -10.20
C GLN A 130 -4.04 -10.70 -11.71
N MET A 131 -4.58 -9.71 -12.44
CA MET A 131 -4.37 -9.59 -13.88
C MET A 131 -2.90 -9.34 -14.23
N LEU A 132 -2.19 -8.56 -13.42
CA LEU A 132 -0.77 -8.33 -13.59
C LEU A 132 0.02 -9.62 -13.38
N ALA A 133 -0.27 -10.37 -12.31
CA ALA A 133 0.36 -11.66 -12.05
C ALA A 133 0.09 -12.67 -13.18
N ASP A 134 -1.15 -12.78 -13.66
CA ASP A 134 -1.51 -13.64 -14.78
C ASP A 134 -0.72 -13.27 -16.06
N ALA A 135 -0.53 -11.96 -16.32
CA ALA A 135 0.27 -11.48 -17.45
C ALA A 135 1.78 -11.79 -17.31
N MET A 136 2.24 -12.05 -16.09
CA MET A 136 3.61 -12.46 -15.76
C MET A 136 3.77 -13.99 -15.63
N ASP A 137 2.76 -14.77 -16.02
CA ASP A 137 2.68 -16.23 -15.82
C ASP A 137 2.79 -16.65 -14.34
N VAL A 138 2.35 -15.79 -13.42
CA VAL A 138 2.30 -16.07 -11.99
C VAL A 138 0.84 -16.27 -11.55
N HIS A 139 0.51 -17.47 -11.12
CA HIS A 139 -0.84 -17.79 -10.65
C HIS A 139 -0.97 -17.56 -9.14
N LEU A 140 -1.61 -16.45 -8.74
CA LEU A 140 -1.88 -16.15 -7.33
C LEU A 140 -3.02 -17.01 -6.76
N GLY A 141 -3.91 -17.56 -7.60
CA GLY A 141 -5.05 -18.34 -7.15
C GLY A 141 -6.15 -17.50 -6.47
N LEU A 142 -6.16 -16.18 -6.67
CA LEU A 142 -7.06 -15.23 -6.00
C LEU A 142 -7.95 -14.47 -7.00
N PRO A 143 -8.80 -15.17 -7.79
CA PRO A 143 -9.57 -14.55 -8.86
C PRO A 143 -10.64 -13.58 -8.36
N ASP A 144 -11.09 -13.73 -7.12
CA ASP A 144 -12.16 -12.93 -6.53
C ASP A 144 -11.99 -12.74 -5.01
N LEU A 145 -12.76 -11.81 -4.44
CA LEU A 145 -12.74 -11.49 -3.02
C LEU A 145 -13.14 -12.67 -2.13
N ARG A 146 -14.03 -13.55 -2.58
CA ARG A 146 -14.45 -14.73 -1.83
C ARG A 146 -13.29 -15.70 -1.63
N THR A 147 -12.52 -15.93 -2.68
CA THR A 147 -11.32 -16.77 -2.64
C THR A 147 -10.24 -16.15 -1.76
N THR A 148 -10.03 -14.83 -1.86
CA THR A 148 -9.11 -14.09 -0.99
C THR A 148 -9.50 -14.20 0.49
N ARG A 149 -10.79 -14.04 0.81
CA ARG A 149 -11.29 -14.22 2.18
C ARG A 149 -11.12 -15.67 2.68
N ALA A 150 -11.38 -16.64 1.84
CA ALA A 150 -11.18 -18.05 2.19
C ALA A 150 -9.70 -18.38 2.44
N GLU A 151 -8.77 -17.75 1.75
CA GLU A 151 -7.35 -17.89 2.03
C GLU A 151 -6.97 -17.25 3.35
N LEU A 152 -7.48 -16.04 3.63
CA LEU A 152 -7.30 -15.39 4.93
C LEU A 152 -7.84 -16.24 6.08
N ASP A 153 -9.02 -16.85 5.92
CA ASP A 153 -9.63 -17.72 6.91
C ASP A 153 -8.79 -18.99 7.16
N ARG A 154 -8.11 -19.51 6.14
CA ARG A 154 -7.20 -20.67 6.30
C ARG A 154 -5.98 -20.35 7.15
N LEU A 155 -5.49 -19.11 7.14
CA LEU A 155 -4.41 -18.70 8.02
C LEU A 155 -4.80 -18.76 9.49
N GLY A 156 -6.09 -18.53 9.78
CA GLY A 156 -6.62 -18.57 11.15
C GLY A 156 -5.99 -17.52 12.07
N ALA A 157 -6.19 -17.72 13.38
CA ALA A 157 -5.60 -16.86 14.38
C ALA A 157 -4.20 -17.39 14.76
N TRP A 158 -3.23 -16.47 14.87
CA TRP A 158 -1.91 -16.81 15.37
C TRP A 158 -1.95 -17.20 16.85
N ASP A 159 -1.49 -18.41 17.17
CA ASP A 159 -1.45 -18.98 18.53
C ASP A 159 -0.05 -18.95 19.17
N GLY A 160 0.95 -18.43 18.44
CA GLY A 160 2.32 -18.31 18.92
C GLY A 160 2.58 -17.05 19.74
N ALA A 161 3.82 -16.88 20.14
CA ALA A 161 4.27 -15.69 20.87
C ALA A 161 4.05 -14.42 20.04
N ARG A 162 3.61 -13.34 20.68
CA ARG A 162 3.58 -12.03 20.06
C ARG A 162 5.01 -11.49 19.98
N ALA A 163 5.36 -10.90 18.84
CA ALA A 163 6.65 -10.26 18.69
C ALA A 163 6.77 -9.11 19.70
N ASN A 164 7.81 -9.16 20.54
CA ASN A 164 8.26 -8.02 21.30
C ASN A 164 9.21 -7.21 20.41
N GLU A 165 8.63 -6.46 19.50
CA GLU A 165 9.43 -5.48 18.75
C GLU A 165 9.87 -4.39 19.74
N PRO A 166 11.17 -4.06 19.81
CA PRO A 166 11.59 -2.90 20.55
C PRO A 166 10.89 -1.68 19.93
N VAL A 167 10.18 -0.92 20.77
CA VAL A 167 9.65 0.36 20.32
C VAL A 167 10.87 1.21 19.97
N GLU A 168 11.08 1.46 18.68
CA GLU A 168 12.04 2.47 18.26
C GLU A 168 11.61 3.79 18.89
N VAL A 169 12.34 4.21 19.90
CA VAL A 169 12.15 5.53 20.48
C VAL A 169 12.51 6.51 19.38
N ALA A 170 11.52 7.30 18.95
CA ALA A 170 11.73 8.34 17.94
C ALA A 170 13.02 9.11 18.27
N ALA A 171 13.84 9.34 17.25
CA ALA A 171 15.05 10.12 17.39
C ALA A 171 14.74 11.41 18.16
N SER A 172 15.61 11.77 19.10
CA SER A 172 15.43 12.99 19.89
C SER A 172 15.16 14.17 18.94
N LEU A 173 14.12 14.95 19.23
CA LEU A 173 13.82 16.14 18.45
C LEU A 173 15.07 17.02 18.35
N PRO A 174 15.39 17.54 17.15
CA PRO A 174 16.52 18.44 17.00
C PRO A 174 16.34 19.65 17.91
N ARG A 175 17.38 20.03 18.64
CA ARG A 175 17.35 21.27 19.43
C ARG A 175 17.53 22.44 18.47
N PRO A 176 16.57 23.38 18.41
CA PRO A 176 16.70 24.54 17.55
C PRO A 176 17.87 25.41 17.99
N ALA A 177 18.56 26.04 17.05
CA ALA A 177 19.58 27.03 17.33
C ALA A 177 18.93 28.34 17.79
N ALA A 178 19.78 29.31 18.27
CA ALA A 178 19.28 30.63 18.68
C ALA A 178 18.59 31.32 17.49
N GLY A 179 17.35 31.73 17.68
CA GLY A 179 16.52 32.33 16.63
C GLY A 179 15.74 31.37 15.76
N GLU A 180 15.86 30.06 15.99
CA GLU A 180 15.08 29.02 15.34
C GLU A 180 14.03 28.42 16.27
N ALA A 181 13.01 27.83 15.69
CA ALA A 181 12.00 27.06 16.42
C ALA A 181 11.67 25.77 15.67
N VAL A 182 11.33 24.73 16.40
CA VAL A 182 10.79 23.50 15.81
C VAL A 182 9.29 23.65 15.67
N LEU A 183 8.80 23.57 14.43
CA LEU A 183 7.36 23.51 14.18
C LEU A 183 6.85 22.14 14.59
N ALA A 184 6.05 22.08 15.64
CA ALA A 184 5.33 20.87 16.02
C ALA A 184 4.13 20.69 15.10
N GLY A 185 4.29 19.86 14.09
CA GLY A 185 3.22 19.48 13.17
C GLY A 185 2.81 18.02 13.40
N HIS A 186 1.56 17.71 13.17
CA HIS A 186 1.07 16.34 13.08
C HIS A 186 0.03 16.27 11.96
N ARG A 187 -0.16 15.08 11.41
CA ARG A 187 -1.20 14.88 10.41
C ARG A 187 -2.57 15.09 11.03
N LEU A 188 -3.36 15.93 10.41
CA LEU A 188 -4.77 16.09 10.72
C LEU A 188 -5.56 15.08 9.85
N LEU A 189 -6.73 14.66 10.36
CA LEU A 189 -7.67 13.86 9.57
C LEU A 189 -8.18 14.61 8.33
N LEU A 190 -8.08 15.93 8.36
CA LEU A 190 -8.50 16.86 7.32
C LEU A 190 -7.28 17.68 6.84
N ASP A 191 -6.21 17.00 6.46
CA ASP A 191 -5.07 17.63 5.79
C ASP A 191 -5.33 17.83 4.29
N GLN A 192 -4.34 18.25 3.53
CA GLN A 192 -4.47 18.49 2.09
C GLN A 192 -4.51 17.20 1.25
N GLY A 193 -4.62 16.04 1.89
CA GLY A 193 -4.72 14.75 1.21
C GLY A 193 -6.06 14.51 0.54
N ARG A 194 -6.24 13.32 0.01
CA ARG A 194 -7.40 12.92 -0.79
C ARG A 194 -8.75 13.02 -0.11
N LEU A 195 -8.79 13.05 1.20
CA LEU A 195 -10.04 13.23 1.96
C LEU A 195 -10.56 14.67 1.91
N GLN A 196 -9.78 15.60 1.37
CA GLN A 196 -10.16 17.01 1.23
C GLN A 196 -10.80 17.34 -0.13
N ASP A 197 -10.81 16.42 -1.05
CA ASP A 197 -11.33 16.64 -2.41
C ASP A 197 -12.84 16.41 -2.52
N GLY A 198 -13.59 16.66 -1.46
CA GLY A 198 -15.03 16.60 -1.45
C GLY A 198 -15.63 17.94 -1.80
N ASP A 199 -15.75 18.26 -3.05
CA ASP A 199 -16.60 19.32 -3.55
C ASP A 199 -18.03 18.81 -3.77
#